data_1ff902ee2bbfed4eed91626150a69ab7
#
_entry.id   1ff902ee2bbfed4eed91626150a69ab7
#
_cell.length_a   1.000
_cell.length_b   1.000
_cell.length_c   1.000
_cell.angle_alpha   90.00
_cell.angle_beta   90.00
_cell.angle_gamma   90.00
#
_symmetry.space_group_name_H-M   'P 1'
#
loop_
_entity.id
_entity.type
_entity.pdbx_description
1 polymer ?
#
loop_
_entity_poly.entity_id
_entity_poly.type
_entity_poly.pdbx_seq_one_letter_code
_entity_poly.pdbx_strand_id
1 'polypeptide(L)'
;GGLQLDEPAADLALVLAAASSFRDKPIDPATAAIGEVGLTGEIRAVTGLQQRLSEASRTGFKTCIIPRHGTGNITAPDGMELLRVRNIREAIELVLS
;
A
#
# COMPACT_ATOMS: atom_id res chain seq x y z
N GLY A 1 -20.97 11.92 -0.26
CA GLY A 1 -20.22 12.51 -1.31
C GLY A 1 -18.90 13.04 -0.84
N GLY A 2 -18.21 13.53 -1.78
CA GLY A 2 -16.91 14.06 -1.52
C GLY A 2 -15.89 12.95 -1.27
N LEU A 3 -14.81 13.34 -0.68
CA LEU A 3 -13.66 12.51 -0.49
C LEU A 3 -13.92 11.47 0.62
N GLN A 4 -13.66 10.22 0.31
CA GLN A 4 -13.83 9.14 1.26
C GLN A 4 -12.52 8.97 2.06
N LEU A 5 -12.30 9.88 3.00
CA LEU A 5 -11.07 9.87 3.80
C LEU A 5 -11.09 8.80 4.89
N ASP A 6 -12.23 8.15 5.09
CA ASP A 6 -12.38 7.10 6.08
C ASP A 6 -12.18 5.71 5.52
N GLU A 7 -11.61 5.59 4.33
CA GLU A 7 -11.27 4.29 3.73
C GLU A 7 -9.94 3.82 4.32
N PRO A 8 -9.94 2.90 5.29
CA PRO A 8 -8.68 2.51 5.96
C PRO A 8 -7.65 1.90 5.01
N ALA A 9 -8.12 1.23 3.97
CA ALA A 9 -7.20 0.60 3.03
C ALA A 9 -6.33 1.60 2.28
N ALA A 10 -6.75 2.87 2.22
CA ALA A 10 -6.00 3.91 1.53
C ALA A 10 -4.96 4.59 2.41
N ASP A 11 -4.94 4.31 3.71
CA ASP A 11 -4.05 5.00 4.65
C ASP A 11 -2.60 4.95 4.21
N LEU A 12 -2.12 3.75 3.86
CA LEU A 12 -0.72 3.58 3.51
C LEU A 12 -0.36 4.38 2.26
N ALA A 13 -1.20 4.34 1.25
CA ALA A 13 -0.96 5.10 0.02
C ALA A 13 -0.90 6.60 0.30
N LEU A 14 -1.79 7.10 1.17
CA LEU A 14 -1.81 8.52 1.52
C LEU A 14 -0.55 8.92 2.27
N VAL A 15 -0.10 8.10 3.22
CA VAL A 15 1.12 8.38 3.97
C VAL A 15 2.33 8.40 3.04
N LEU A 16 2.42 7.44 2.13
CA LEU A 16 3.54 7.39 1.19
C LEU A 16 3.52 8.57 0.22
N ALA A 17 2.34 8.98 -0.22
CA ALA A 17 2.22 10.15 -1.08
C ALA A 17 2.68 11.42 -0.36
N ALA A 18 2.30 11.56 0.91
CA ALA A 18 2.72 12.70 1.72
C ALA A 18 4.23 12.71 1.93
N ALA A 19 4.81 11.54 2.23
CA ALA A 19 6.26 11.42 2.43
C ALA A 19 7.02 11.73 1.14
N SER A 20 6.52 11.25 0.01
CA SER A 20 7.09 11.51 -1.30
C SER A 20 7.13 13.01 -1.59
N SER A 21 6.00 13.68 -1.33
CA SER A 21 5.90 15.13 -1.54
C SER A 21 6.85 15.89 -0.61
N PHE A 22 6.87 15.51 0.67
CA PHE A 22 7.70 16.19 1.66
C PHE A 22 9.19 16.05 1.34
N ARG A 23 9.61 14.89 0.86
CA ARG A 23 11.02 14.62 0.53
C ARG A 23 11.38 14.97 -0.89
N ASP A 24 10.40 15.37 -1.68
CA ASP A 24 10.59 15.67 -3.10
C ASP A 24 11.22 14.48 -3.84
N LYS A 25 10.74 13.28 -3.54
CA LYS A 25 11.20 12.04 -4.19
C LYS A 25 9.99 11.30 -4.74
N PRO A 26 9.89 11.17 -6.05
CA PRO A 26 8.72 10.50 -6.64
C PRO A 26 8.72 9.00 -6.38
N ILE A 27 7.52 8.45 -6.25
CA ILE A 27 7.31 7.02 -6.16
C ILE A 27 7.08 6.53 -7.59
N ASP A 28 7.61 5.35 -7.91
CA ASP A 28 7.35 4.74 -9.21
C ASP A 28 5.84 4.67 -9.44
N PRO A 29 5.33 5.23 -10.54
CA PRO A 29 3.89 5.27 -10.79
C PRO A 29 3.24 3.91 -10.96
N ALA A 30 4.03 2.85 -11.18
CA ALA A 30 3.50 1.49 -11.25
C ALA A 30 3.39 0.83 -9.87
N THR A 31 3.65 1.56 -8.78
CA THR A 31 3.59 1.04 -7.42
C THR A 31 2.29 1.46 -6.75
N ALA A 32 1.55 0.49 -6.23
CA ALA A 32 0.38 0.73 -5.41
C ALA A 32 0.69 0.37 -3.96
N ALA A 33 -0.12 0.85 -3.04
CA ALA A 33 0.03 0.51 -1.63
C ALA A 33 -1.36 0.34 -1.02
N ILE A 34 -1.53 -0.74 -0.26
CA ILE A 34 -2.80 -1.07 0.37
C ILE A 34 -2.52 -1.45 1.82
N GLY A 35 -3.12 -0.73 2.75
CA GLY A 35 -2.96 -1.04 4.17
C GLY A 35 -3.52 0.05 5.04
N GLU A 36 -3.95 -0.32 6.24
CA GLU A 36 -4.40 0.62 7.25
C GLU A 36 -3.19 0.98 8.12
N VAL A 37 -3.08 2.24 8.50
CA VAL A 37 -1.98 2.70 9.34
C VAL A 37 -2.50 2.92 10.76
N GLY A 38 -1.89 2.23 11.72
CA GLY A 38 -2.25 2.38 13.11
C GLY A 38 -1.57 3.57 13.75
N LEU A 39 -1.96 3.84 15.01
CA LEU A 39 -1.50 5.03 15.73
C LEU A 39 0.00 5.07 15.98
N THR A 40 0.65 3.91 16.01
CA THR A 40 2.09 3.84 16.22
C THR A 40 2.86 3.58 14.93
N GLY A 41 2.19 3.71 13.79
CA GLY A 41 2.82 3.54 12.48
C GLY A 41 2.85 2.12 11.97
N GLU A 42 2.21 1.19 12.69
CA GLU A 42 2.12 -0.18 12.21
C GLU A 42 1.16 -0.27 11.02
N ILE A 43 1.45 -1.19 10.12
CA ILE A 43 0.60 -1.40 8.96
C ILE A 43 -0.30 -2.60 9.22
N ARG A 44 -1.59 -2.38 9.12
CA ARG A 44 -2.62 -3.38 9.44
C ARG A 44 -3.28 -3.91 8.19
N ALA A 45 -3.67 -5.19 8.27
CA ALA A 45 -4.40 -5.83 7.19
C ALA A 45 -5.78 -5.17 7.00
N VAL A 46 -6.30 -5.27 5.80
CA VAL A 46 -7.60 -4.72 5.45
C VAL A 46 -8.46 -5.82 4.87
N THR A 47 -9.78 -5.62 4.97
CA THR A 47 -10.75 -6.55 4.41
C THR A 47 -10.67 -6.52 2.89
N GLY A 48 -10.75 -7.69 2.27
CA GLY A 48 -10.82 -7.78 0.82
C GLY A 48 -9.51 -7.52 0.11
N LEU A 49 -8.38 -7.81 0.76
CA LEU A 49 -7.08 -7.54 0.17
C LEU A 49 -6.92 -8.23 -1.19
N GLN A 50 -7.35 -9.48 -1.33
CA GLN A 50 -7.20 -10.19 -2.60
C GLN A 50 -7.94 -9.49 -3.73
N GLN A 51 -9.14 -8.99 -3.47
CA GLN A 51 -9.92 -8.26 -4.47
C GLN A 51 -9.25 -6.94 -4.82
N ARG A 52 -8.69 -6.27 -3.82
CA ARG A 52 -8.00 -5.00 -4.03
C ARG A 52 -6.73 -5.20 -4.86
N LEU A 53 -6.01 -6.30 -4.64
CA LEU A 53 -4.84 -6.64 -5.44
C LEU A 53 -5.22 -6.90 -6.90
N SER A 54 -6.31 -7.65 -7.11
CA SER A 54 -6.79 -7.93 -8.46
C SER A 54 -7.16 -6.64 -9.18
N GLU A 55 -7.81 -5.72 -8.47
CA GLU A 55 -8.19 -4.43 -9.05
C GLU A 55 -6.95 -3.60 -9.41
N ALA A 56 -5.96 -3.57 -8.52
CA ALA A 56 -4.71 -2.85 -8.78
C ALA A 56 -4.01 -3.42 -10.01
N SER A 57 -3.99 -4.74 -10.13
CA SER A 57 -3.38 -5.39 -11.27
C SER A 57 -4.08 -5.00 -12.58
N ARG A 58 -5.42 -4.98 -12.57
CA ARG A 58 -6.18 -4.59 -13.76
C ARG A 58 -5.95 -3.12 -14.13
N THR A 59 -5.70 -2.29 -13.14
CA THR A 59 -5.44 -0.87 -13.37
C THR A 59 -4.05 -0.63 -13.94
N GLY A 60 -3.17 -1.64 -13.86
CA GLY A 60 -1.85 -1.54 -14.47
C GLY A 60 -0.68 -1.46 -13.48
N PHE A 61 -0.95 -1.53 -12.18
CA PHE A 61 0.13 -1.53 -11.20
C PHE A 61 0.92 -2.82 -11.27
N LYS A 62 2.24 -2.70 -11.16
CA LYS A 62 3.14 -3.85 -11.25
C LYS A 62 3.70 -4.25 -9.91
N THR A 63 3.66 -3.38 -8.91
CA THR A 63 4.15 -3.63 -7.57
C THR A 63 3.10 -3.15 -6.59
N CYS A 64 2.89 -3.90 -5.51
CA CYS A 64 1.97 -3.47 -4.47
C CYS A 64 2.60 -3.69 -3.09
N ILE A 65 2.61 -2.63 -2.29
CA ILE A 65 3.08 -2.70 -0.91
C ILE A 65 1.89 -3.05 -0.04
N ILE A 66 2.03 -4.11 0.75
CA ILE A 66 0.94 -4.65 1.56
C ILE A 66 1.41 -4.94 2.98
N PRO A 67 0.47 -5.14 3.93
CA PRO A 67 0.85 -5.52 5.29
C PRO A 67 1.56 -6.87 5.31
N ARG A 68 2.55 -6.99 6.20
CA ARG A 68 3.24 -8.26 6.40
C ARG A 68 2.37 -9.26 7.18
N HIS A 69 1.59 -8.78 8.12
CA HIS A 69 0.83 -9.63 9.04
C HIS A 69 -0.67 -9.51 8.80
N GLY A 70 -1.39 -10.57 9.12
CA GLY A 70 -2.85 -10.58 9.12
C GLY A 70 -3.49 -10.66 7.75
N THR A 71 -2.74 -10.97 6.70
CA THR A 71 -3.28 -10.98 5.35
C THR A 71 -3.90 -12.32 4.95
N GLY A 72 -3.64 -13.38 5.73
CA GLY A 72 -4.11 -14.71 5.37
C GLY A 72 -3.44 -15.22 4.11
N ASN A 73 -4.14 -16.09 3.40
CA ASN A 73 -3.62 -16.66 2.16
C ASN A 73 -4.02 -15.75 1.00
N ILE A 74 -3.05 -15.08 0.43
CA ILE A 74 -3.26 -14.26 -0.75
C ILE A 74 -2.33 -14.72 -1.86
N THR A 75 -2.77 -14.51 -3.10
CA THR A 75 -2.01 -14.86 -4.29
C THR A 75 -1.72 -13.59 -5.07
N ALA A 76 -0.46 -13.38 -5.42
CA ALA A 76 -0.09 -12.24 -6.24
C ALA A 76 -0.72 -12.39 -7.62
N PRO A 77 -1.40 -11.36 -8.12
CA PRO A 77 -1.85 -11.39 -9.51
C PRO A 77 -0.66 -11.58 -10.46
N ASP A 78 -0.91 -12.16 -11.62
CA ASP A 78 0.14 -12.41 -12.59
C ASP A 78 0.91 -11.14 -12.92
N GLY A 79 2.23 -11.21 -12.82
CA GLY A 79 3.09 -10.08 -13.15
C GLY A 79 3.20 -9.03 -12.07
N MET A 80 2.56 -9.21 -10.91
CA MET A 80 2.64 -8.25 -9.82
C MET A 80 3.57 -8.74 -8.73
N GLU A 81 4.44 -7.86 -8.29
CA GLU A 81 5.31 -8.12 -7.14
C GLU A 81 4.65 -7.58 -5.87
N LEU A 82 4.64 -8.39 -4.81
CA LEU A 82 4.11 -7.97 -3.52
C LEU A 82 5.27 -7.70 -2.58
N LEU A 83 5.28 -6.50 -1.99
CA LEU A 83 6.28 -6.11 -1.00
C LEU A 83 5.57 -5.95 0.34
N ARG A 84 5.96 -6.78 1.32
CA ARG A 84 5.29 -6.82 2.62
C ARG A 84 6.03 -5.96 3.62
N VAL A 85 5.29 -5.13 4.33
CA VAL A 85 5.88 -4.19 5.30
C VAL A 85 5.15 -4.29 6.64
N ARG A 86 5.89 -4.03 7.72
CA ARG A 86 5.34 -4.05 9.08
C ARG A 86 4.93 -2.67 9.56
N ASN A 87 5.60 -1.63 9.07
CA ASN A 87 5.37 -0.28 9.56
C ASN A 87 5.70 0.75 8.48
N ILE A 88 5.36 1.99 8.77
CA ILE A 88 5.55 3.10 7.83
C ILE A 88 7.02 3.26 7.45
N ARG A 89 7.92 3.09 8.42
CA ARG A 89 9.35 3.26 8.14
C ARG A 89 9.81 2.30 7.04
N GLU A 90 9.43 1.03 7.17
CA GLU A 90 9.80 0.04 6.15
C GLU A 90 9.25 0.41 4.79
N ALA A 91 7.99 0.86 4.76
CA ALA A 91 7.37 1.23 3.49
C ALA A 91 8.10 2.40 2.84
N ILE A 92 8.42 3.43 3.61
CA ILE A 92 9.13 4.60 3.10
C ILE A 92 10.51 4.22 2.59
N GLU A 93 11.22 3.37 3.33
CA GLU A 93 12.56 2.93 2.90
C GLU A 93 12.49 2.19 1.57
N LEU A 94 11.44 1.41 1.36
CA LEU A 94 11.29 0.67 0.09
C LEU A 94 11.05 1.57 -1.10
N VAL A 95 10.24 2.62 -0.94
CA VAL A 95 9.78 3.38 -2.09
C VAL A 95 10.48 4.72 -2.29
N LEU A 96 11.16 5.23 -1.27
CA LEU A 96 11.79 6.56 -1.34
C LEU A 96 13.31 6.52 -1.15
N SER A 97 13.90 5.35 -1.05
CA SER A 97 15.36 5.26 -0.87
C SER A 97 16.12 5.36 -2.19
#